data_89c26ce80dd7578190e87544ddace8fc
#
_entry.id   89c26ce80dd7578190e87544ddace8fc
#
_cell.length_a   1.000
_cell.length_b   1.000
_cell.length_c   1.000
_cell.angle_alpha   90.00
_cell.angle_beta   90.00
_cell.angle_gamma   90.00
#
_symmetry.space_group_name_H-M   'P 1'
#
loop_
_entity.id
_entity.type
_entity.pdbx_description
1 polymer ?
#
loop_
_entity_poly.entity_id
_entity_poly.type
_entity_poly.pdbx_seq_one_letter_code
_entity_poly.pdbx_strand_id
1 'polypeptide(L)'
;MSADDRTRDPELDVLRGLALIGVCVMNYHGYLLQRGGNAGNGALAHVFDPWRGPLSTRFAAVFVAVAGMGVVLLTHRARSSGDRAQVSAVRWVLVRRGVLLFAFGFFLDWVWPGTILFFYGAFFLAASVLFTLRCRWLAIVGASAALGAAAIQWWAVDRAAHGHDTSWLLWGDAETTRSPGDLLFDVAVRGTHPLLPWLIFL
;
A
#
# COMPACT_ATOMS: atom_id res chain seq x y z
N MET A 1 -31.59 6.50 -25.16
CA MET A 1 -30.18 6.88 -24.94
C MET A 1 -29.79 6.22 -23.61
N SER A 2 -29.06 5.11 -23.70
CA SER A 2 -28.79 4.22 -22.56
C SER A 2 -27.90 4.91 -21.52
N ALA A 3 -28.32 4.86 -20.25
CA ALA A 3 -27.65 5.52 -19.12
C ALA A 3 -26.37 4.78 -18.64
N ASP A 4 -25.76 3.95 -19.47
CA ASP A 4 -24.64 3.08 -19.09
C ASP A 4 -23.33 3.33 -19.86
N ASP A 5 -23.18 4.49 -20.45
CA ASP A 5 -21.88 4.93 -20.96
C ASP A 5 -21.10 5.60 -19.80
N ARG A 6 -20.80 4.78 -18.80
CA ARG A 6 -19.75 5.09 -17.84
C ARG A 6 -18.46 5.05 -18.64
N THR A 7 -18.01 6.19 -19.10
CA THR A 7 -16.70 6.35 -19.74
C THR A 7 -15.65 5.82 -18.76
N ARG A 8 -15.31 4.54 -18.95
CA ARG A 8 -14.19 3.91 -18.29
C ARG A 8 -12.96 4.68 -18.74
N ASP A 9 -12.19 5.18 -17.81
CA ASP A 9 -10.98 5.91 -18.12
C ASP A 9 -9.88 4.91 -18.51
N PRO A 10 -9.62 4.71 -19.83
CA PRO A 10 -8.68 3.69 -20.28
C PRO A 10 -7.25 4.02 -19.86
N GLU A 11 -6.92 5.28 -19.62
CA GLU A 11 -5.59 5.71 -19.21
C GLU A 11 -5.26 5.20 -17.82
N LEU A 12 -6.22 5.26 -16.89
CA LEU A 12 -6.04 4.73 -15.54
C LEU A 12 -5.93 3.20 -15.53
N ASP A 13 -6.68 2.51 -16.39
CA ASP A 13 -6.59 1.05 -16.50
C ASP A 13 -5.24 0.62 -17.09
N VAL A 14 -4.73 1.33 -18.10
CA VAL A 14 -3.38 1.09 -18.66
C VAL A 14 -2.30 1.36 -17.61
N LEU A 15 -2.37 2.49 -16.92
CA LEU A 15 -1.39 2.84 -15.89
C LEU A 15 -1.37 1.81 -14.76
N ARG A 16 -2.54 1.34 -14.34
CA ARG A 16 -2.67 0.27 -13.35
C ARG A 16 -2.06 -1.05 -13.84
N GLY A 17 -2.31 -1.41 -15.10
CA GLY A 17 -1.73 -2.60 -15.73
C GLY A 17 -0.21 -2.53 -15.77
N LEU A 18 0.36 -1.41 -16.21
CA LEU A 18 1.81 -1.21 -16.25
C LEU A 18 2.44 -1.24 -14.86
N ALA A 19 1.81 -0.58 -13.88
CA ALA A 19 2.27 -0.61 -12.50
C ALA A 19 2.25 -2.04 -11.93
N LEU A 20 1.20 -2.82 -12.22
CA LEU A 20 1.08 -4.21 -11.77
C LEU A 20 2.18 -5.10 -12.39
N ILE A 21 2.44 -4.97 -13.70
CA ILE A 21 3.54 -5.68 -14.36
C ILE A 21 4.86 -5.34 -13.69
N GLY A 22 5.12 -4.05 -13.44
CA GLY A 22 6.33 -3.61 -12.75
C GLY A 22 6.46 -4.20 -11.34
N VAL A 23 5.37 -4.23 -10.56
CA VAL A 23 5.33 -4.87 -9.23
C VAL A 23 5.66 -6.35 -9.34
N CYS A 24 5.09 -7.07 -10.32
CA CYS A 24 5.39 -8.49 -10.52
C CYS A 24 6.87 -8.73 -10.86
N VAL A 25 7.45 -7.93 -11.76
CA VAL A 25 8.87 -8.02 -12.14
C VAL A 25 9.77 -7.79 -10.93
N MET A 26 9.50 -6.74 -10.14
CA MET A 26 10.31 -6.40 -8.97
C MET A 26 10.20 -7.48 -7.88
N ASN A 27 9.00 -7.98 -7.60
CA ASN A 27 8.79 -9.04 -6.62
C ASN A 27 9.48 -10.34 -7.04
N TYR A 28 9.37 -10.72 -8.32
CA TYR A 28 10.01 -11.93 -8.84
C TYR A 28 11.54 -11.83 -8.78
N HIS A 29 12.09 -10.67 -9.15
CA HIS A 29 13.52 -10.41 -9.05
C HIS A 29 14.01 -10.47 -7.59
N GLY A 30 13.28 -9.83 -6.67
CA GLY A 30 13.56 -9.91 -5.24
C GLY A 30 13.55 -11.34 -4.70
N TYR A 31 12.56 -12.12 -5.09
CA TYR A 31 12.45 -13.53 -4.72
C TYR A 31 13.63 -14.37 -5.22
N LEU A 32 14.07 -14.17 -6.47
CA LEU A 32 15.22 -14.86 -7.02
C LEU A 32 16.50 -14.51 -6.24
N LEU A 33 16.72 -13.24 -5.93
CA LEU A 33 17.90 -12.81 -5.17
C LEU A 33 17.92 -13.37 -3.74
N GLN A 34 16.78 -13.40 -3.06
CA GLN A 34 16.68 -14.00 -1.71
C GLN A 34 17.00 -15.51 -1.71
N ARG A 35 16.78 -16.20 -2.83
CA ARG A 35 17.09 -17.61 -3.00
C ARG A 35 18.50 -17.90 -3.53
N GLY A 36 19.40 -16.91 -3.49
CA GLY A 36 20.77 -17.05 -3.96
C GLY A 36 20.92 -16.98 -5.48
N GLY A 37 19.88 -16.56 -6.19
CA GLY A 37 19.94 -16.29 -7.63
C GLY A 37 20.88 -15.11 -7.92
N ASN A 38 21.53 -15.13 -9.08
CA ASN A 38 22.39 -14.04 -9.52
C ASN A 38 21.59 -13.09 -10.41
N ALA A 39 21.45 -11.84 -9.98
CA ALA A 39 20.80 -10.80 -10.78
C ALA A 39 21.63 -10.38 -12.02
N GLY A 40 22.88 -10.85 -12.13
CA GLY A 40 23.83 -10.34 -13.11
C GLY A 40 24.36 -8.94 -12.73
N ASN A 41 25.37 -8.49 -13.47
CA ASN A 41 26.01 -7.18 -13.25
C ASN A 41 25.63 -6.15 -14.35
N GLY A 42 24.55 -6.41 -15.10
CA GLY A 42 24.13 -5.56 -16.20
C GLY A 42 23.33 -4.33 -15.72
N ALA A 43 23.25 -3.30 -16.56
CA ALA A 43 22.48 -2.09 -16.29
C ALA A 43 21.00 -2.39 -15.92
N LEU A 44 20.38 -3.37 -16.58
CA LEU A 44 19.01 -3.79 -16.26
C LEU A 44 18.89 -4.39 -14.87
N ALA A 45 19.87 -5.22 -14.46
CA ALA A 45 19.88 -5.79 -13.12
C ALA A 45 19.94 -4.70 -12.05
N HIS A 46 20.73 -3.65 -12.28
CA HIS A 46 20.81 -2.50 -11.38
C HIS A 46 19.51 -1.67 -11.39
N VAL A 47 18.93 -1.41 -12.54
CA VAL A 47 17.70 -0.61 -12.66
C VAL A 47 16.51 -1.31 -11.96
N PHE A 48 16.42 -2.64 -12.10
CA PHE A 48 15.36 -3.45 -11.52
C PHE A 48 15.75 -4.11 -10.19
N ASP A 49 16.81 -3.65 -9.52
CA ASP A 49 17.12 -4.09 -8.17
C ASP A 49 16.00 -3.67 -7.22
N PRO A 50 15.32 -4.62 -6.54
CA PRO A 50 14.14 -4.31 -5.75
C PRO A 50 14.43 -3.50 -4.49
N TRP A 51 15.67 -3.46 -4.03
CA TRP A 51 16.06 -2.74 -2.81
C TRP A 51 16.88 -1.48 -3.06
N ARG A 52 17.77 -1.49 -4.07
CA ARG A 52 18.73 -0.42 -4.33
C ARG A 52 18.55 0.26 -5.67
N GLY A 53 17.76 -0.35 -6.56
CA GLY A 53 17.54 0.19 -7.91
C GLY A 53 16.69 1.45 -7.93
N PRO A 54 16.85 2.29 -8.96
CA PRO A 54 16.06 3.52 -9.11
C PRO A 54 14.55 3.27 -9.26
N LEU A 55 14.16 2.06 -9.67
CA LEU A 55 12.74 1.66 -9.77
C LEU A 55 12.22 0.97 -8.50
N SER A 56 13.08 0.76 -7.49
CA SER A 56 12.65 0.22 -6.20
C SER A 56 11.47 1.01 -5.66
N THR A 57 10.41 0.32 -5.23
CA THR A 57 9.16 0.88 -4.69
C THR A 57 8.32 1.75 -5.65
N ARG A 58 8.87 2.23 -6.78
CA ARG A 58 8.16 3.17 -7.67
C ARG A 58 6.90 2.56 -8.26
N PHE A 59 6.96 1.32 -8.73
CA PHE A 59 5.78 0.64 -9.28
C PHE A 59 4.70 0.42 -8.21
N ALA A 60 5.09 0.08 -6.98
CA ALA A 60 4.15 -0.05 -5.88
C ALA A 60 3.52 1.31 -5.54
N ALA A 61 4.30 2.40 -5.50
CA ALA A 61 3.78 3.74 -5.26
C ALA A 61 2.77 4.18 -6.33
N VAL A 62 3.10 3.98 -7.63
CA VAL A 62 2.16 4.27 -8.73
C VAL A 62 0.90 3.42 -8.60
N PHE A 63 1.02 2.13 -8.27
CA PHE A 63 -0.12 1.26 -8.12
C PHE A 63 -1.05 1.70 -6.98
N VAL A 64 -0.50 2.10 -5.83
CA VAL A 64 -1.28 2.64 -4.70
C VAL A 64 -1.92 3.98 -5.06
N ALA A 65 -1.19 4.89 -5.72
CA ALA A 65 -1.74 6.18 -6.16
C ALA A 65 -2.92 6.00 -7.12
N VAL A 66 -2.81 5.07 -8.09
CA VAL A 66 -3.90 4.76 -9.03
C VAL A 66 -5.08 4.12 -8.29
N ALA A 67 -4.83 3.32 -7.26
CA ALA A 67 -5.91 2.79 -6.40
C ALA A 67 -6.62 3.91 -5.63
N GLY A 68 -5.88 4.88 -5.09
CA GLY A 68 -6.44 6.08 -4.46
C GLY A 68 -7.31 6.89 -5.42
N MET A 69 -6.84 7.12 -6.66
CA MET A 69 -7.67 7.74 -7.71
C MET A 69 -8.95 6.95 -7.98
N GLY A 70 -8.86 5.62 -8.03
CA GLY A 70 -10.02 4.75 -8.17
C GLY A 70 -11.03 4.89 -7.02
N VAL A 71 -10.56 5.06 -5.78
CA VAL A 71 -11.40 5.35 -4.62
C VAL A 71 -12.08 6.71 -4.77
N VAL A 72 -11.35 7.75 -5.19
CA VAL A 72 -11.92 9.08 -5.43
C VAL A 72 -13.03 9.02 -6.48
N LEU A 73 -12.80 8.37 -7.62
CA LEU A 73 -13.81 8.21 -8.67
C LEU A 73 -15.04 7.45 -8.17
N LEU A 74 -14.84 6.35 -7.44
CA LEU A 74 -15.93 5.56 -6.85
C LEU A 74 -16.76 6.37 -5.86
N THR A 75 -16.13 7.23 -5.07
CA THR A 75 -16.78 7.96 -3.97
C THR A 75 -17.33 9.33 -4.39
N HIS A 76 -16.90 9.86 -5.54
CA HIS A 76 -17.20 11.23 -5.98
C HIS A 76 -18.70 11.55 -5.99
N ARG A 77 -19.54 10.67 -6.58
CA ARG A 77 -21.00 10.88 -6.62
C ARG A 77 -21.63 10.93 -5.23
N ALA A 78 -21.23 10.01 -4.34
CA ALA A 78 -21.76 9.96 -2.99
C ALA A 78 -21.36 11.19 -2.17
N ARG A 79 -20.13 11.70 -2.38
CA ARG A 79 -19.65 12.94 -1.73
C ARG A 79 -20.40 14.17 -2.24
N SER A 80 -20.69 14.23 -3.55
CA SER A 80 -21.34 15.38 -4.19
C SER A 80 -22.82 15.43 -3.91
N SER A 81 -23.49 14.28 -3.75
CA SER A 81 -24.94 14.22 -3.52
C SER A 81 -25.36 14.71 -2.13
N GLY A 82 -24.46 14.60 -1.14
CA GLY A 82 -24.82 14.85 0.27
C GLY A 82 -25.80 13.84 0.86
N ASP A 83 -26.22 12.82 0.07
CA ASP A 83 -27.16 11.78 0.49
C ASP A 83 -26.46 10.75 1.39
N ARG A 84 -26.93 10.67 2.64
CA ARG A 84 -26.40 9.73 3.63
C ARG A 84 -26.54 8.27 3.22
N ALA A 85 -27.60 7.92 2.48
CA ALA A 85 -27.81 6.54 2.02
C ALA A 85 -26.76 6.16 0.97
N GLN A 86 -26.46 7.04 0.02
CA GLN A 86 -25.41 6.82 -0.97
C GLN A 86 -24.03 6.77 -0.33
N VAL A 87 -23.73 7.65 0.63
CA VAL A 87 -22.47 7.63 1.38
C VAL A 87 -22.31 6.31 2.14
N SER A 88 -23.37 5.83 2.80
CA SER A 88 -23.35 4.54 3.51
C SER A 88 -23.15 3.36 2.56
N ALA A 89 -23.84 3.36 1.42
CA ALA A 89 -23.71 2.30 0.42
C ALA A 89 -22.25 2.20 -0.12
N VAL A 90 -21.67 3.33 -0.49
CA VAL A 90 -20.27 3.37 -0.98
C VAL A 90 -19.28 2.98 0.12
N ARG A 91 -19.48 3.45 1.36
CA ARG A 91 -18.68 3.02 2.51
C ARG A 91 -18.70 1.51 2.67
N TRP A 92 -19.86 0.90 2.56
CA TRP A 92 -20.02 -0.55 2.68
C TRP A 92 -19.30 -1.31 1.56
N VAL A 93 -19.30 -0.77 0.33
CA VAL A 93 -18.51 -1.33 -0.78
C VAL A 93 -17.01 -1.30 -0.45
N LEU A 94 -16.49 -0.18 0.08
CA LEU A 94 -15.08 -0.05 0.48
C LEU A 94 -14.74 -1.02 1.61
N VAL A 95 -15.59 -1.11 2.64
CA VAL A 95 -15.40 -2.04 3.77
C VAL A 95 -15.36 -3.49 3.27
N ARG A 96 -16.33 -3.91 2.44
CA ARG A 96 -16.35 -5.28 1.91
C ARG A 96 -15.09 -5.60 1.10
N ARG A 97 -14.67 -4.69 0.22
CA ARG A 97 -13.41 -4.84 -0.55
C ARG A 97 -12.22 -4.91 0.38
N GLY A 98 -12.17 -4.02 1.38
CA GLY A 98 -11.10 -3.99 2.37
C GLY A 98 -10.99 -5.29 3.15
N VAL A 99 -12.10 -5.78 3.71
CA VAL A 99 -12.14 -7.03 4.47
C VAL A 99 -11.75 -8.23 3.61
N LEU A 100 -12.28 -8.33 2.38
CA LEU A 100 -11.97 -9.44 1.48
C LEU A 100 -10.48 -9.45 1.09
N LEU A 101 -9.93 -8.30 0.71
CA LEU A 101 -8.51 -8.19 0.36
C LEU A 101 -7.60 -8.43 1.55
N PHE A 102 -7.98 -7.93 2.74
CA PHE A 102 -7.23 -8.15 3.96
C PHE A 102 -7.20 -9.63 4.34
N ALA A 103 -8.36 -10.29 4.35
CA ALA A 103 -8.46 -11.70 4.68
C ALA A 103 -7.71 -12.57 3.66
N PHE A 104 -7.94 -12.35 2.36
CA PHE A 104 -7.25 -13.10 1.31
C PHE A 104 -5.74 -12.86 1.35
N GLY A 105 -5.32 -11.61 1.49
CA GLY A 105 -3.90 -11.24 1.58
C GLY A 105 -3.23 -11.83 2.82
N PHE A 106 -3.94 -11.88 3.96
CA PHE A 106 -3.45 -12.50 5.19
C PHE A 106 -3.14 -13.99 4.99
N PHE A 107 -4.05 -14.74 4.37
CA PHE A 107 -3.81 -16.16 4.08
C PHE A 107 -2.74 -16.36 3.00
N LEU A 108 -2.70 -15.48 1.99
CA LEU A 108 -1.68 -15.56 0.95
C LEU A 108 -0.28 -15.29 1.49
N ASP A 109 -0.14 -14.42 2.48
CA ASP A 109 1.15 -14.08 3.08
C ASP A 109 1.82 -15.29 3.75
N TRP A 110 1.06 -16.31 4.17
CA TRP A 110 1.61 -17.57 4.66
C TRP A 110 2.29 -18.40 3.57
N VAL A 111 1.83 -18.26 2.32
CA VAL A 111 2.37 -18.98 1.15
C VAL A 111 3.44 -18.14 0.45
N TRP A 112 3.21 -16.83 0.41
CA TRP A 112 4.08 -15.85 -0.25
C TRP A 112 4.29 -14.64 0.66
N PRO A 113 5.33 -14.65 1.50
CA PRO A 113 5.69 -13.50 2.33
C PRO A 113 6.01 -12.27 1.46
N GLY A 114 5.45 -11.13 1.82
CA GLY A 114 5.62 -9.88 1.06
C GLY A 114 4.47 -9.57 0.09
N THR A 115 3.33 -10.27 0.21
CA THR A 115 2.13 -9.87 -0.53
C THR A 115 1.67 -8.47 -0.13
N ILE A 116 1.27 -7.67 -1.13
CA ILE A 116 0.73 -6.33 -0.92
C ILE A 116 -0.77 -6.34 -0.58
N LEU A 117 -1.46 -7.46 -0.77
CA LEU A 117 -2.93 -7.52 -0.76
C LEU A 117 -3.56 -7.18 0.59
N PHE A 118 -2.98 -7.64 1.71
CA PHE A 118 -3.55 -7.31 3.01
C PHE A 118 -3.31 -5.84 3.39
N PHE A 119 -2.21 -5.23 2.96
CA PHE A 119 -2.01 -3.78 3.08
C PHE A 119 -3.05 -3.01 2.26
N TYR A 120 -3.35 -3.48 1.03
CA TYR A 120 -4.43 -2.93 0.22
C TYR A 120 -5.78 -3.01 0.91
N GLY A 121 -6.05 -4.14 1.57
CA GLY A 121 -7.24 -4.29 2.41
C GLY A 121 -7.32 -3.20 3.48
N ALA A 122 -6.22 -2.95 4.18
CA ALA A 122 -6.12 -1.90 5.18
C ALA A 122 -6.34 -0.49 4.58
N PHE A 123 -5.80 -0.21 3.38
CA PHE A 123 -6.04 1.04 2.66
C PHE A 123 -7.52 1.26 2.32
N PHE A 124 -8.23 0.24 1.84
CA PHE A 124 -9.67 0.34 1.58
C PHE A 124 -10.48 0.57 2.86
N LEU A 125 -10.08 -0.05 3.97
CA LEU A 125 -10.70 0.19 5.28
C LEU A 125 -10.44 1.62 5.75
N ALA A 126 -9.22 2.13 5.66
CA ALA A 126 -8.89 3.53 5.95
C ALA A 126 -9.69 4.48 5.04
N ALA A 127 -9.73 4.21 3.73
CA ALA A 127 -10.50 4.99 2.77
C ALA A 127 -11.98 5.04 3.12
N SER A 128 -12.58 3.95 3.63
CA SER A 128 -13.98 3.89 4.04
C SER A 128 -14.33 4.88 5.15
N VAL A 129 -13.35 5.26 5.96
CA VAL A 129 -13.50 6.25 7.04
C VAL A 129 -13.18 7.66 6.52
N LEU A 130 -12.10 7.78 5.75
CA LEU A 130 -11.50 9.06 5.38
C LEU A 130 -12.19 9.73 4.19
N PHE A 131 -12.83 9.00 3.27
CA PHE A 131 -13.33 9.54 1.99
C PHE A 131 -14.34 10.69 2.14
N THR A 132 -15.01 10.83 3.29
CA THR A 132 -15.94 11.92 3.55
C THR A 132 -15.28 13.21 4.04
N LEU A 133 -13.99 13.15 4.35
CA LEU A 133 -13.24 14.31 4.80
C LEU A 133 -13.03 15.31 3.64
N ARG A 134 -12.94 16.60 3.99
CA ARG A 134 -12.54 17.65 3.03
C ARG A 134 -11.09 17.44 2.62
N CYS A 135 -10.74 17.80 1.37
CA CYS A 135 -9.41 17.63 0.80
C CYS A 135 -8.28 18.14 1.73
N ARG A 136 -8.49 19.31 2.37
CA ARG A 136 -7.52 19.85 3.35
C ARG A 136 -7.22 18.91 4.52
N TRP A 137 -8.25 18.22 5.03
CA TRP A 137 -8.09 17.29 6.14
C TRP A 137 -7.43 15.97 5.67
N LEU A 138 -7.74 15.51 4.45
CA LEU A 138 -7.05 14.38 3.84
C LEU A 138 -5.56 14.70 3.67
N ALA A 139 -5.22 15.90 3.16
CA ALA A 139 -3.84 16.34 3.02
C ALA A 139 -3.11 16.43 4.38
N ILE A 140 -3.79 16.93 5.42
CA ILE A 140 -3.23 17.00 6.78
C ILE A 140 -2.99 15.58 7.32
N VAL A 141 -3.97 14.67 7.19
CA VAL A 141 -3.83 13.28 7.65
C VAL A 141 -2.67 12.59 6.92
N GLY A 142 -2.63 12.69 5.59
CA GLY A 142 -1.55 12.10 4.78
C GLY A 142 -0.17 12.67 5.14
N ALA A 143 -0.06 14.00 5.23
CA ALA A 143 1.20 14.66 5.59
C ALA A 143 1.64 14.30 7.03
N SER A 144 0.71 14.31 8.00
CA SER A 144 1.01 13.93 9.38
C SER A 144 1.44 12.48 9.50
N ALA A 145 0.80 11.59 8.75
CA ALA A 145 1.16 10.18 8.71
C ALA A 145 2.55 9.96 8.10
N ALA A 146 2.86 10.64 6.99
CA ALA A 146 4.17 10.58 6.36
C ALA A 146 5.29 11.15 7.25
N LEU A 147 5.05 12.31 7.89
CA LEU A 147 6.00 12.90 8.84
C LEU A 147 6.19 12.03 10.08
N GLY A 148 5.11 11.44 10.61
CA GLY A 148 5.17 10.50 11.72
C GLY A 148 5.99 9.25 11.37
N ALA A 149 5.78 8.68 10.18
CA ALA A 149 6.58 7.57 9.70
C ALA A 149 8.07 7.94 9.55
N ALA A 150 8.37 9.11 8.97
CA ALA A 150 9.74 9.59 8.84
C ALA A 150 10.40 9.80 10.20
N ALA A 151 9.67 10.37 11.17
CA ALA A 151 10.17 10.57 12.53
C ALA A 151 10.46 9.24 13.24
N ILE A 152 9.59 8.24 13.11
CA ILE A 152 9.78 6.90 13.65
C ILE A 152 11.04 6.26 13.04
N GLN A 153 11.18 6.31 11.73
CA GLN A 153 12.35 5.75 11.03
C GLN A 153 13.65 6.46 11.43
N TRP A 154 13.62 7.79 11.48
CA TRP A 154 14.78 8.56 11.93
C TRP A 154 15.17 8.21 13.36
N TRP A 155 14.20 8.14 14.27
CA TRP A 155 14.43 7.75 15.66
C TRP A 155 15.03 6.34 15.76
N ALA A 156 14.52 5.38 14.97
CA ALA A 156 15.03 4.01 14.97
C ALA A 156 16.48 3.93 14.47
N VAL A 157 16.81 4.67 13.41
CA VAL A 157 18.17 4.73 12.88
C VAL A 157 19.13 5.38 13.88
N ASP A 158 18.71 6.49 14.51
CA ASP A 158 19.51 7.17 15.53
C ASP A 158 19.79 6.25 16.73
N ARG A 159 18.78 5.54 17.23
CA ARG A 159 18.92 4.58 18.33
C ARG A 159 19.85 3.42 17.94
N ALA A 160 19.73 2.89 16.73
CA ALA A 160 20.62 1.85 16.22
C ALA A 160 22.06 2.32 16.15
N ALA A 161 22.32 3.56 15.73
CA ALA A 161 23.65 4.15 15.68
C ALA A 161 24.28 4.29 17.08
N HIS A 162 23.47 4.39 18.14
CA HIS A 162 23.91 4.41 19.53
C HIS A 162 23.94 3.02 20.20
N GLY A 163 23.86 1.94 19.41
CA GLY A 163 24.02 0.56 19.89
C GLY A 163 22.76 -0.04 20.55
N HIS A 164 21.59 0.59 20.40
CA HIS A 164 20.34 0.02 20.89
C HIS A 164 19.71 -0.90 19.85
N ASP A 165 19.12 -2.00 20.29
CA ASP A 165 18.38 -2.89 19.41
C ASP A 165 17.05 -2.22 18.97
N THR A 166 16.92 -2.00 17.66
CA THR A 166 15.73 -1.50 17.00
C THR A 166 15.22 -2.43 15.90
N SER A 167 15.72 -3.66 15.86
CA SER A 167 15.34 -4.67 14.86
C SER A 167 13.83 -4.93 14.86
N TRP A 168 13.21 -4.92 16.04
CA TRP A 168 11.77 -5.06 16.23
C TRP A 168 10.93 -4.01 15.49
N LEU A 169 11.50 -2.84 15.16
CA LEU A 169 10.81 -1.74 14.46
C LEU A 169 11.16 -1.70 12.98
N LEU A 170 12.42 -1.97 12.63
CA LEU A 170 12.90 -1.76 11.24
C LEU A 170 12.53 -2.91 10.30
N TRP A 171 12.58 -4.16 10.79
CA TRP A 171 12.25 -5.34 9.98
C TRP A 171 11.83 -6.45 10.95
N GLY A 172 10.57 -6.79 10.98
CA GLY A 172 10.16 -7.99 11.72
C GLY A 172 10.81 -9.23 11.11
N ASP A 173 11.40 -10.07 11.92
CA ASP A 173 11.86 -11.37 11.48
C ASP A 173 10.68 -12.12 10.87
N ALA A 174 10.82 -12.52 9.61
CA ALA A 174 9.79 -13.24 8.88
C ALA A 174 9.45 -14.61 9.51
N GLU A 175 10.25 -15.04 10.49
CA GLU A 175 10.14 -16.33 11.16
C GLU A 175 9.36 -16.28 12.50
N THR A 176 9.07 -15.10 13.03
CA THR A 176 8.34 -15.02 14.31
C THR A 176 6.86 -15.30 14.11
N THR A 177 6.33 -16.18 14.95
CA THR A 177 4.89 -16.45 15.05
C THR A 177 4.15 -15.14 15.26
N ARG A 178 3.48 -14.68 14.21
CA ARG A 178 2.80 -13.37 14.23
C ARG A 178 1.63 -13.41 15.18
N SER A 179 1.74 -12.70 16.29
CA SER A 179 0.58 -12.40 17.09
C SER A 179 -0.36 -11.44 16.34
N PRO A 180 -1.66 -11.38 16.66
CA PRO A 180 -2.55 -10.38 16.08
C PRO A 180 -2.06 -8.93 16.27
N GLY A 181 -1.35 -8.66 17.38
CA GLY A 181 -0.74 -7.37 17.67
C GLY A 181 0.42 -7.06 16.73
N ASP A 182 1.29 -8.03 16.46
CA ASP A 182 2.41 -7.89 15.51
C ASP A 182 1.88 -7.62 14.11
N LEU A 183 0.83 -8.33 13.68
CA LEU A 183 0.19 -8.09 12.39
C LEU A 183 -0.35 -6.67 12.25
N LEU A 184 -1.05 -6.17 13.28
CA LEU A 184 -1.55 -4.80 13.28
C LEU A 184 -0.42 -3.78 13.23
N PHE A 185 0.68 -4.06 13.93
CA PHE A 185 1.85 -3.21 13.92
C PHE A 185 2.58 -3.23 12.55
N ASP A 186 2.69 -4.40 11.92
CA ASP A 186 3.23 -4.56 10.57
C ASP A 186 2.39 -3.78 9.55
N VAL A 187 1.06 -3.91 9.62
CA VAL A 187 0.15 -3.16 8.75
C VAL A 187 0.27 -1.67 8.97
N ALA A 188 0.43 -1.21 10.21
CA ALA A 188 0.46 0.22 10.51
C ALA A 188 1.81 0.88 10.23
N VAL A 189 2.93 0.23 10.59
CA VAL A 189 4.24 0.90 10.74
C VAL A 189 5.40 0.16 10.06
N ARG A 190 5.51 -1.16 10.26
CA ARG A 190 6.77 -1.90 10.05
C ARG A 190 6.82 -2.72 8.76
N GLY A 191 5.68 -3.11 8.21
CA GLY A 191 5.60 -4.02 7.06
C GLY A 191 6.18 -3.44 5.77
N THR A 192 6.14 -4.22 4.70
CA THR A 192 6.68 -3.82 3.38
C THR A 192 5.97 -2.62 2.76
N HIS A 193 4.68 -2.44 3.07
CA HIS A 193 3.85 -1.35 2.57
C HIS A 193 2.96 -0.81 3.70
N PRO A 194 3.56 -0.31 4.81
CA PRO A 194 2.79 0.03 5.99
C PRO A 194 1.85 1.20 5.73
N LEU A 195 0.69 1.16 6.39
CA LEU A 195 -0.38 2.15 6.21
C LEU A 195 0.12 3.57 6.46
N LEU A 196 0.93 3.78 7.49
CA LEU A 196 1.33 5.11 7.95
C LEU A 196 2.02 5.93 6.86
N PRO A 197 3.14 5.50 6.25
CA PRO A 197 3.78 6.30 5.19
C PRO A 197 3.00 6.30 3.87
N TRP A 198 2.18 5.26 3.63
CA TRP A 198 1.49 5.12 2.35
C TRP A 198 0.12 5.81 2.31
N LEU A 199 -0.40 6.28 3.45
CA LEU A 199 -1.64 7.07 3.50
C LEU A 199 -1.61 8.34 2.66
N ILE A 200 -0.42 8.86 2.35
CA ILE A 200 -0.26 10.04 1.49
C ILE A 200 -0.78 9.81 0.05
N PHE A 201 -0.88 8.55 -0.37
CA PHE A 201 -1.36 8.19 -1.72
C PHE A 201 -2.88 7.93 -1.78
N LEU A 202 -3.59 7.95 -0.66
CA LEU A 202 -5.04 7.83 -0.56
C LEU A 202 -5.76 9.19 -0.64
#